data_04479ef7b1c3e3eee2c2a9878952f43b
#
_entry.id   04479ef7b1c3e3eee2c2a9878952f43b
#
_cell.length_a   1.000
_cell.length_b   1.000
_cell.length_c   1.000
_cell.angle_alpha   90.00
_cell.angle_beta   90.00
_cell.angle_gamma   90.00
#
_symmetry.space_group_name_H-M   'P 1'
#
loop_
_entity.id
_entity.type
_entity.pdbx_description
1 polymer ?
#
loop_
_entity_poly.entity_id
_entity_poly.type
_entity_poly.pdbx_seq_one_letter_code
_entity_poly.pdbx_strand_id
1 'polypeptide(L)'
;MDRIVRTFSFSLAALAALALPASSIAQPLAPNGNRAAQAPGRSAPQHQQPPRWQPPRWQPPRQQPPRQQPPASSLYSITGVGNNLGNPSWGAINVNQLRFVASAYADRLSAPAGSSRLNARVLSNALSTQSEDVPENNRQMSDLVYVFGQFLDHDISLSTRGSESMPIAVPSGDPFFDPASTGTKQMSFTRSGFNPASGTVNPRQQTNSNTAFIDGSQIYGADATRAAALRSFSGGKLKTSAGNLMPFNTEGLPNSNDARRVPDSQLFLGGDVRANENPSLTALHTLFLREHNRQASAIAANNRSLSDEQIYQQARRIVIGELQAITYKEFLPALLGRGVMPSYRGYRRNVNPGISNEFSTAAFRFGHSMLDGEVGRLNNDGSDTPQGPLALRNAFFNPTVFDPALPNHEGDIDPFLKSSASGNTQEVDLQIVDDVRNFLFGAPGSGGFDLAALNIQRGRDHGLADYNTVRAAYGLPRVTSFAQISSNPATAAALEAAYGSVSNIDLWSGGLAADHTARGSLGALFTRIVVNQFARLREGDRFYYENSMRGWQLDDVRRTTLARVIKANTALTTIQPNAFFAPAGGG
;
A
#
# COMPACT_ATOMS: atom_id res chain seq x y z
N MET A 1 46.96 -31.80 -2.63
CA MET A 1 46.68 -33.16 -2.18
C MET A 1 45.27 -33.10 -1.62
N ASP A 2 44.52 -33.68 -2.41
CA ASP A 2 43.24 -34.41 -2.33
C ASP A 2 41.94 -33.71 -2.01
N ARG A 3 41.20 -33.70 -3.11
CA ARG A 3 39.77 -33.48 -3.27
C ARG A 3 38.92 -34.47 -2.43
N ILE A 4 37.83 -33.99 -1.85
CA ILE A 4 36.62 -34.79 -1.75
C ILE A 4 35.42 -33.93 -2.22
N VAL A 5 34.95 -34.25 -3.42
CA VAL A 5 33.67 -33.83 -4.00
C VAL A 5 32.59 -34.73 -3.40
N ARG A 6 31.59 -34.18 -2.74
CA ARG A 6 30.35 -34.91 -2.42
C ARG A 6 29.19 -34.28 -3.20
N THR A 7 28.78 -35.01 -4.20
CA THR A 7 27.57 -34.85 -4.97
C THR A 7 26.37 -35.21 -4.10
N PHE A 8 25.43 -34.29 -3.93
CA PHE A 8 24.08 -34.61 -3.42
C PHE A 8 23.08 -34.55 -4.55
N SER A 9 22.54 -35.71 -4.87
CA SER A 9 21.41 -35.88 -5.80
C SER A 9 20.10 -35.49 -5.07
N PHE A 10 19.33 -34.58 -5.66
CA PHE A 10 17.97 -34.32 -5.20
C PHE A 10 16.98 -35.19 -5.98
N SER A 11 16.28 -36.04 -5.25
CA SER A 11 15.13 -36.81 -5.74
C SER A 11 13.91 -35.90 -5.85
N LEU A 12 13.32 -35.89 -7.06
CA LEU A 12 12.02 -35.30 -7.34
C LEU A 12 10.93 -36.17 -6.73
N ALA A 13 10.16 -35.65 -5.78
CA ALA A 13 8.92 -36.27 -5.32
C ALA A 13 7.74 -35.54 -5.97
N ALA A 14 7.04 -36.24 -6.85
CA ALA A 14 5.82 -35.77 -7.48
C ALA A 14 4.66 -35.82 -6.47
N LEU A 15 3.96 -34.73 -6.26
CA LEU A 15 2.68 -34.69 -5.57
C LEU A 15 1.56 -34.80 -6.60
N ALA A 16 0.82 -35.91 -6.53
CA ALA A 16 -0.37 -36.15 -7.33
C ALA A 16 -1.55 -35.32 -6.78
N ALA A 17 -2.20 -34.58 -7.68
CA ALA A 17 -3.45 -33.88 -7.42
C ALA A 17 -4.62 -34.87 -7.43
N LEU A 18 -5.38 -34.93 -6.34
CA LEU A 18 -6.67 -35.62 -6.26
C LEU A 18 -7.77 -34.69 -6.83
N ALA A 19 -8.30 -35.08 -7.97
CA ALA A 19 -9.51 -34.49 -8.56
C ALA A 19 -10.74 -35.23 -8.03
N LEU A 20 -11.72 -34.52 -7.51
CA LEU A 20 -13.06 -35.01 -7.22
C LEU A 20 -13.98 -34.73 -8.41
N PRO A 21 -14.91 -35.66 -8.76
CA PRO A 21 -15.71 -35.53 -9.97
C PRO A 21 -16.93 -34.64 -9.77
N ALA A 22 -17.20 -33.80 -10.77
CA ALA A 22 -18.43 -33.03 -10.91
C ALA A 22 -19.55 -33.95 -11.44
N SER A 23 -20.67 -34.04 -10.72
CA SER A 23 -21.88 -34.72 -11.16
C SER A 23 -22.68 -33.78 -12.06
N SER A 24 -22.80 -34.16 -13.32
CA SER A 24 -23.70 -33.58 -14.32
C SER A 24 -25.08 -34.21 -14.16
N ILE A 25 -26.13 -33.40 -14.03
CA ILE A 25 -27.52 -33.83 -14.20
C ILE A 25 -27.99 -33.32 -15.56
N ALA A 26 -28.22 -34.28 -16.45
CA ALA A 26 -28.81 -34.06 -17.75
C ALA A 26 -30.34 -34.17 -17.67
N GLN A 27 -31.02 -33.28 -18.35
CA GLN A 27 -32.46 -33.40 -18.68
C GLN A 27 -32.64 -34.41 -19.84
N PRO A 28 -33.79 -35.09 -19.95
CA PRO A 28 -34.21 -35.65 -21.19
C PRO A 28 -35.51 -35.03 -21.75
N LEU A 29 -35.47 -34.92 -23.04
CA LEU A 29 -36.53 -34.55 -23.99
C LEU A 29 -37.65 -35.59 -24.03
N ALA A 30 -38.85 -35.10 -24.37
CA ALA A 30 -40.00 -35.89 -24.75
C ALA A 30 -39.85 -36.48 -26.17
N PRO A 31 -40.57 -37.57 -26.50
CA PRO A 31 -41.36 -37.50 -27.73
C PRO A 31 -42.76 -38.15 -27.71
N ASN A 32 -43.53 -37.67 -28.66
CA ASN A 32 -44.88 -38.03 -29.13
C ASN A 32 -45.20 -39.52 -29.31
N GLY A 33 -46.48 -39.83 -29.25
CA GLY A 33 -47.01 -41.04 -29.86
C GLY A 33 -48.50 -41.33 -29.60
N ASN A 34 -49.32 -41.02 -30.58
CA ASN A 34 -50.73 -41.38 -30.72
C ASN A 34 -51.02 -42.89 -30.58
N ARG A 35 -52.17 -43.26 -30.04
CA ARG A 35 -53.21 -44.04 -30.77
C ARG A 35 -54.48 -44.25 -29.96
N ALA A 36 -55.58 -44.14 -30.73
CA ALA A 36 -56.98 -44.34 -30.36
C ALA A 36 -57.38 -45.78 -30.16
N ALA A 37 -58.46 -46.02 -29.38
CA ALA A 37 -59.60 -46.88 -29.80
C ALA A 37 -60.70 -47.01 -28.74
N GLN A 38 -61.88 -46.60 -29.11
CA GLN A 38 -63.24 -47.18 -28.95
C GLN A 38 -63.88 -47.43 -27.60
N ALA A 39 -65.05 -46.83 -27.51
CA ALA A 39 -66.16 -47.06 -26.58
C ALA A 39 -66.85 -48.41 -26.79
N PRO A 40 -67.86 -48.85 -25.97
CA PRO A 40 -69.16 -48.19 -25.86
C PRO A 40 -69.93 -48.33 -24.50
N GLY A 41 -70.99 -47.53 -24.35
CA GLY A 41 -72.19 -47.98 -23.64
C GLY A 41 -72.83 -47.06 -22.60
N ARG A 42 -73.72 -46.20 -23.05
CA ARG A 42 -75.02 -45.74 -22.50
C ARG A 42 -75.29 -45.74 -20.95
N SER A 43 -75.53 -44.56 -20.40
CA SER A 43 -76.83 -44.16 -19.83
C SER A 43 -76.80 -42.70 -19.40
N ALA A 44 -77.72 -41.90 -19.87
CA ALA A 44 -78.08 -40.58 -19.35
C ALA A 44 -79.28 -40.77 -18.37
N PRO A 45 -79.80 -39.75 -17.68
CA PRO A 45 -79.37 -38.38 -17.42
C PRO A 45 -79.62 -37.94 -15.98
N GLN A 46 -79.04 -36.87 -15.55
CA GLN A 46 -79.73 -35.86 -14.75
C GLN A 46 -79.01 -34.51 -14.79
N HIS A 47 -79.73 -33.47 -15.13
CA HIS A 47 -79.30 -32.08 -15.15
C HIS A 47 -78.90 -31.63 -13.75
N GLN A 48 -77.63 -31.37 -13.51
CA GLN A 48 -77.16 -30.46 -12.48
C GLN A 48 -76.45 -29.32 -13.14
N GLN A 49 -76.86 -28.08 -12.82
CA GLN A 49 -76.24 -26.86 -13.32
C GLN A 49 -74.77 -26.81 -12.87
N PRO A 50 -73.82 -26.40 -13.76
CA PRO A 50 -72.44 -26.26 -13.39
C PRO A 50 -72.24 -25.14 -12.35
N PRO A 51 -71.39 -25.34 -11.37
CA PRO A 51 -71.06 -24.25 -10.42
C PRO A 51 -70.45 -23.07 -11.15
N ARG A 52 -70.96 -21.90 -10.89
CA ARG A 52 -70.41 -20.64 -11.38
C ARG A 52 -68.95 -20.55 -11.00
N TRP A 53 -68.06 -20.57 -11.98
CA TRP A 53 -66.64 -20.34 -11.83
C TRP A 53 -66.40 -18.88 -11.37
N GLN A 54 -65.92 -18.68 -10.15
CA GLN A 54 -65.41 -17.39 -9.69
C GLN A 54 -63.88 -17.37 -9.90
N PRO A 55 -63.34 -16.39 -10.64
CA PRO A 55 -61.91 -16.29 -10.80
C PRO A 55 -61.24 -16.07 -9.42
N PRO A 56 -60.07 -16.68 -9.16
CA PRO A 56 -59.34 -16.47 -7.92
C PRO A 56 -59.12 -14.95 -7.72
N ARG A 57 -59.51 -14.42 -6.59
CA ARG A 57 -59.17 -13.04 -6.24
C ARG A 57 -57.67 -12.92 -6.18
N TRP A 58 -57.09 -12.17 -7.10
CA TRP A 58 -55.68 -11.81 -7.10
C TRP A 58 -55.40 -11.04 -5.80
N GLN A 59 -54.60 -11.64 -4.90
CA GLN A 59 -54.01 -10.98 -3.76
C GLN A 59 -52.63 -10.49 -4.19
N PRO A 60 -52.34 -9.15 -4.11
CA PRO A 60 -50.98 -8.71 -4.35
C PRO A 60 -50.01 -9.39 -3.38
N PRO A 61 -48.80 -9.74 -3.82
CA PRO A 61 -47.81 -10.38 -2.93
C PRO A 61 -47.64 -9.48 -1.70
N ARG A 62 -47.76 -10.09 -0.52
CA ARG A 62 -47.47 -9.40 0.75
C ARG A 62 -46.10 -8.78 0.63
N GLN A 63 -45.98 -7.46 0.63
CA GLN A 63 -44.72 -6.77 0.76
C GLN A 63 -44.09 -7.28 2.06
N GLN A 64 -42.95 -7.97 1.93
CA GLN A 64 -42.13 -8.28 3.09
C GLN A 64 -41.74 -6.95 3.72
N PRO A 65 -41.85 -6.79 5.04
CA PRO A 65 -41.35 -5.60 5.70
C PRO A 65 -39.89 -5.40 5.28
N PRO A 66 -39.44 -4.16 5.04
CA PRO A 66 -38.05 -3.93 4.69
C PRO A 66 -37.18 -4.60 5.75
N ARG A 67 -36.22 -5.46 5.30
CA ARG A 67 -35.24 -6.08 6.19
C ARG A 67 -34.62 -4.94 6.98
N GLN A 68 -34.84 -4.90 8.28
CA GLN A 68 -34.13 -3.98 9.15
C GLN A 68 -32.64 -4.26 8.96
N GLN A 69 -31.92 -3.30 8.41
CA GLN A 69 -30.47 -3.38 8.36
C GLN A 69 -29.98 -3.47 9.82
N PRO A 70 -29.05 -4.37 10.12
CA PRO A 70 -28.46 -4.41 11.46
C PRO A 70 -27.95 -3.02 11.81
N PRO A 71 -28.01 -2.59 13.08
CA PRO A 71 -27.52 -1.29 13.49
C PRO A 71 -26.06 -1.13 13.02
N ALA A 72 -25.78 0.01 12.38
CA ALA A 72 -24.46 0.29 11.86
C ALA A 72 -23.42 0.19 12.98
N SER A 73 -22.35 -0.57 12.76
CA SER A 73 -21.23 -0.66 13.71
C SER A 73 -20.75 0.74 14.07
N SER A 74 -20.41 0.94 15.33
CA SER A 74 -19.75 2.16 15.84
C SER A 74 -18.22 2.10 15.72
N LEU A 75 -17.67 1.01 15.17
CA LEU A 75 -16.25 0.69 15.11
C LEU A 75 -15.83 0.37 13.67
N TYR A 76 -14.57 0.65 13.35
CA TYR A 76 -13.96 0.14 12.13
C TYR A 76 -14.02 -1.39 12.08
N SER A 77 -14.51 -1.94 10.98
CA SER A 77 -14.26 -3.34 10.68
C SER A 77 -12.79 -3.54 10.28
N ILE A 78 -12.26 -4.74 10.43
CA ILE A 78 -10.89 -5.08 10.00
C ILE A 78 -10.76 -5.02 8.46
N THR A 79 -11.86 -5.28 7.76
CA THR A 79 -11.89 -5.34 6.29
C THR A 79 -12.34 -4.03 5.63
N GLY A 80 -12.63 -2.99 6.38
CA GLY A 80 -13.18 -1.72 5.87
C GLY A 80 -14.66 -1.78 5.42
N VAL A 81 -15.26 -2.97 5.37
CA VAL A 81 -16.66 -3.16 4.96
C VAL A 81 -17.61 -2.43 5.91
N GLY A 82 -18.56 -1.68 5.36
CA GLY A 82 -19.62 -1.00 6.12
C GLY A 82 -19.20 0.33 6.74
N ASN A 83 -18.01 0.85 6.43
CA ASN A 83 -17.66 2.22 6.79
C ASN A 83 -18.61 3.20 6.06
N ASN A 84 -18.78 3.07 4.75
CA ASN A 84 -19.82 3.79 4.03
C ASN A 84 -21.15 3.02 4.09
N LEU A 85 -22.19 3.65 4.65
CA LEU A 85 -23.50 3.00 4.86
C LEU A 85 -24.31 2.86 3.57
N GLY A 86 -24.08 3.73 2.58
CA GLY A 86 -24.77 3.68 1.28
C GLY A 86 -24.10 2.74 0.29
N ASN A 87 -22.78 2.57 0.41
CA ASN A 87 -21.95 1.74 -0.45
C ASN A 87 -20.95 0.96 0.44
N PRO A 88 -21.38 -0.13 1.09
CA PRO A 88 -20.60 -0.81 2.13
C PRO A 88 -19.23 -1.34 1.68
N SER A 89 -19.02 -1.57 0.39
CA SER A 89 -17.74 -2.00 -0.18
C SER A 89 -16.76 -0.87 -0.49
N TRP A 90 -17.19 0.40 -0.45
CA TRP A 90 -16.27 1.51 -0.71
C TRP A 90 -15.20 1.59 0.36
N GLY A 91 -13.95 1.53 -0.08
CA GLY A 91 -12.78 1.51 0.81
C GLY A 91 -12.49 0.18 1.50
N ALA A 92 -13.27 -0.89 1.21
CA ALA A 92 -12.99 -2.23 1.73
C ALA A 92 -11.82 -2.89 1.00
N ILE A 93 -11.27 -3.94 1.62
CA ILE A 93 -10.24 -4.79 0.99
C ILE A 93 -10.76 -5.46 -0.29
N ASN A 94 -9.85 -5.79 -1.20
CA ASN A 94 -10.09 -6.56 -2.43
C ASN A 94 -11.09 -5.91 -3.40
N VAL A 95 -11.30 -4.58 -3.30
CA VAL A 95 -12.05 -3.82 -4.28
C VAL A 95 -11.15 -3.27 -5.37
N ASN A 96 -11.71 -3.00 -6.55
CA ASN A 96 -10.96 -2.39 -7.64
C ASN A 96 -10.40 -1.03 -7.21
N GLN A 97 -9.14 -0.77 -7.56
CA GLN A 97 -8.58 0.57 -7.47
C GLN A 97 -9.35 1.51 -8.41
N LEU A 98 -9.54 2.75 -7.98
CA LEU A 98 -10.21 3.75 -8.80
C LEU A 98 -9.28 4.21 -9.94
N ARG A 99 -9.90 4.74 -10.99
CA ARG A 99 -9.22 5.40 -12.10
C ARG A 99 -9.88 6.75 -12.36
N PHE A 100 -9.12 7.82 -12.23
CA PHE A 100 -9.58 9.16 -12.62
C PHE A 100 -9.31 9.44 -14.10
N VAL A 101 -8.42 8.65 -14.69
CA VAL A 101 -8.06 8.69 -16.10
C VAL A 101 -8.32 7.32 -16.72
N ALA A 102 -8.89 7.30 -17.92
CA ALA A 102 -9.07 6.05 -18.64
C ALA A 102 -7.72 5.32 -18.77
N SER A 103 -7.74 4.00 -18.63
CA SER A 103 -6.54 3.18 -18.81
C SER A 103 -6.02 3.29 -20.24
N ALA A 104 -4.69 3.36 -20.38
CA ALA A 104 -3.98 3.47 -21.64
C ALA A 104 -3.35 2.13 -22.08
N TYR A 105 -4.00 1.01 -21.79
CA TYR A 105 -3.55 -0.30 -22.29
C TYR A 105 -3.44 -0.30 -23.81
N ALA A 106 -2.35 -0.86 -24.36
CA ALA A 106 -2.06 -0.81 -25.79
C ALA A 106 -3.15 -1.48 -26.67
N ASP A 107 -3.77 -2.52 -26.15
CA ASP A 107 -4.93 -3.22 -26.75
C ASP A 107 -6.29 -2.72 -26.22
N ARG A 108 -6.30 -1.67 -25.38
CA ARG A 108 -7.44 -1.14 -24.63
C ARG A 108 -8.03 -2.09 -23.58
N LEU A 109 -7.40 -3.24 -23.35
CA LEU A 109 -7.89 -4.27 -22.41
C LEU A 109 -6.88 -4.59 -21.31
N SER A 110 -5.67 -5.07 -21.66
CA SER A 110 -4.69 -5.52 -20.67
C SER A 110 -3.24 -5.47 -21.12
N ALA A 111 -2.93 -5.29 -22.41
CA ALA A 111 -1.56 -5.18 -22.86
C ALA A 111 -0.91 -3.91 -22.25
N PRO A 112 0.32 -4.02 -21.71
CA PRO A 112 0.95 -2.92 -20.99
C PRO A 112 0.94 -1.59 -21.76
N ALA A 113 0.77 -0.49 -21.05
CA ALA A 113 0.82 0.84 -21.65
C ALA A 113 2.23 1.19 -22.14
N GLY A 114 2.34 2.17 -23.04
CA GLY A 114 3.62 2.72 -23.44
C GLY A 114 4.48 1.79 -24.30
N SER A 115 3.87 1.00 -25.19
CA SER A 115 4.57 0.09 -26.10
C SER A 115 5.57 0.76 -27.03
N SER A 116 5.43 2.07 -27.30
CA SER A 116 6.36 2.89 -28.09
C SER A 116 7.46 3.56 -27.26
N ARG A 117 7.45 3.42 -25.93
CA ARG A 117 8.44 4.02 -25.03
C ARG A 117 9.67 3.14 -24.92
N LEU A 118 10.81 3.76 -24.62
CA LEU A 118 12.03 3.03 -24.30
C LEU A 118 11.80 2.05 -23.14
N ASN A 119 12.61 1.02 -23.09
CA ASN A 119 12.63 0.03 -22.01
C ASN A 119 12.81 0.71 -20.65
N ALA A 120 12.20 0.17 -19.60
CA ALA A 120 12.22 0.76 -18.25
C ALA A 120 13.64 0.87 -17.66
N ARG A 121 14.53 -0.11 -17.91
CA ARG A 121 15.93 -0.03 -17.44
C ARG A 121 16.72 1.01 -18.22
N VAL A 122 16.49 1.16 -19.52
CA VAL A 122 17.11 2.24 -20.34
C VAL A 122 16.69 3.61 -19.81
N LEU A 123 15.40 3.79 -19.47
CA LEU A 123 14.91 5.03 -18.86
C LEU A 123 15.50 5.28 -17.48
N SER A 124 15.62 4.25 -16.65
CA SER A 124 16.29 4.35 -15.35
C SER A 124 17.72 4.82 -15.49
N ASN A 125 18.48 4.24 -16.41
CA ASN A 125 19.88 4.63 -16.67
C ASN A 125 19.98 6.09 -17.18
N ALA A 126 19.05 6.51 -18.03
CA ALA A 126 19.08 7.84 -18.61
C ALA A 126 18.62 8.96 -17.66
N LEU A 127 17.70 8.65 -16.74
CA LEU A 127 16.99 9.65 -15.95
C LEU A 127 17.25 9.56 -14.45
N SER A 128 17.56 8.38 -13.92
CA SER A 128 17.58 8.14 -12.47
C SER A 128 18.96 7.82 -11.92
N THR A 129 20.01 7.91 -12.73
CA THR A 129 21.39 7.83 -12.24
C THR A 129 21.66 9.03 -11.35
N GLN A 130 22.17 8.75 -10.15
CA GLN A 130 22.51 9.79 -9.19
C GLN A 130 23.83 10.48 -9.60
N SER A 131 23.89 11.80 -9.46
CA SER A 131 25.11 12.59 -9.62
C SER A 131 26.02 12.43 -8.40
N GLU A 132 27.30 12.86 -8.52
CA GLU A 132 28.21 12.88 -7.36
C GLU A 132 27.72 13.86 -6.29
N ASP A 133 27.18 15.02 -6.71
CA ASP A 133 26.57 16.01 -5.83
C ASP A 133 25.07 15.72 -5.69
N VAL A 134 24.71 14.92 -4.70
CA VAL A 134 23.30 14.60 -4.42
C VAL A 134 22.65 15.77 -3.69
N PRO A 135 21.57 16.35 -4.23
CA PRO A 135 20.92 17.45 -3.55
C PRO A 135 20.13 16.98 -2.33
N GLU A 136 20.48 17.51 -1.18
CA GLU A 136 19.64 17.42 0.02
C GLU A 136 18.34 18.21 -0.16
N ASN A 137 17.31 17.80 0.58
CA ASN A 137 16.03 18.48 0.53
C ASN A 137 16.13 19.94 1.00
N ASN A 138 15.85 20.87 0.09
CA ASN A 138 15.97 22.32 0.30
C ASN A 138 15.02 22.87 1.39
N ARG A 139 14.02 22.09 1.81
CA ARG A 139 13.09 22.43 2.88
C ARG A 139 13.46 21.80 4.20
N GLN A 140 14.61 21.11 4.28
CA GLN A 140 15.11 20.40 5.45
C GLN A 140 14.09 19.41 6.03
N MET A 141 13.38 18.70 5.16
CA MET A 141 12.51 17.62 5.62
C MET A 141 13.37 16.47 6.16
N SER A 142 12.96 15.90 7.28
CA SER A 142 13.63 14.73 7.84
C SER A 142 13.25 13.45 7.11
N ASP A 143 14.06 12.40 7.27
CA ASP A 143 13.78 11.06 6.72
C ASP A 143 12.43 10.50 7.17
N LEU A 144 11.89 10.96 8.30
CA LEU A 144 10.54 10.59 8.73
C LEU A 144 9.47 10.94 7.69
N VAL A 145 9.73 11.82 6.72
CA VAL A 145 8.77 12.09 5.65
C VAL A 145 8.60 10.86 4.75
N TYR A 146 9.69 10.24 4.29
CA TYR A 146 9.55 9.04 3.46
C TYR A 146 9.23 7.78 4.29
N VAL A 147 9.79 7.66 5.50
CA VAL A 147 9.52 6.52 6.39
C VAL A 147 8.05 6.47 6.83
N PHE A 148 7.49 7.61 7.27
CA PHE A 148 6.07 7.70 7.62
C PHE A 148 5.17 7.62 6.38
N GLY A 149 5.62 8.17 5.24
CA GLY A 149 4.93 8.03 3.96
C GLY A 149 4.77 6.56 3.56
N GLN A 150 5.84 5.76 3.69
CA GLN A 150 5.81 4.31 3.46
C GLN A 150 4.90 3.60 4.48
N PHE A 151 5.03 3.92 5.76
CA PHE A 151 4.18 3.37 6.82
C PHE A 151 2.69 3.65 6.57
N LEU A 152 2.36 4.82 6.04
CA LEU A 152 1.00 5.22 5.68
C LEU A 152 0.51 4.54 4.38
N ASP A 153 1.40 4.35 3.37
CA ASP A 153 1.06 3.55 2.19
C ASP A 153 0.70 2.11 2.59
N HIS A 154 1.41 1.54 3.57
CA HIS A 154 1.14 0.21 4.10
C HIS A 154 -0.20 0.11 4.84
N ASP A 155 -0.76 1.22 5.28
CA ASP A 155 -2.13 1.28 5.83
C ASP A 155 -3.19 1.19 4.73
N ILE A 156 -3.01 1.99 3.67
CA ILE A 156 -4.10 2.30 2.74
C ILE A 156 -4.02 1.56 1.39
N SER A 157 -2.87 0.96 1.05
CA SER A 157 -2.63 0.44 -0.30
C SER A 157 -1.78 -0.83 -0.30
N LEU A 158 -2.26 -1.84 -1.00
CA LEU A 158 -1.49 -3.06 -1.34
C LEU A 158 -2.01 -3.66 -2.65
N SER A 159 -1.16 -3.67 -3.67
CA SER A 159 -1.39 -4.46 -4.89
C SER A 159 -0.64 -5.79 -4.77
N THR A 160 -1.38 -6.89 -4.72
CA THR A 160 -0.76 -8.22 -4.65
C THR A 160 -0.02 -8.57 -5.93
N ARG A 161 0.97 -9.46 -5.82
CA ARG A 161 1.64 -10.06 -6.96
C ARG A 161 0.66 -11.00 -7.69
N GLY A 162 0.54 -10.86 -9.02
CA GLY A 162 -0.17 -11.82 -9.87
C GLY A 162 0.73 -12.98 -10.30
N SER A 163 0.29 -13.73 -11.32
CA SER A 163 1.04 -14.87 -11.89
C SER A 163 1.69 -14.56 -13.24
N GLU A 164 1.33 -13.45 -13.90
CA GLU A 164 1.79 -13.14 -15.25
C GLU A 164 3.19 -12.51 -15.20
N SER A 165 4.15 -13.13 -15.90
CA SER A 165 5.50 -12.59 -16.07
C SER A 165 5.54 -11.46 -17.10
N MET A 166 6.27 -10.38 -16.79
CA MET A 166 6.52 -9.23 -17.67
C MET A 166 7.94 -8.70 -17.43
N PRO A 167 8.98 -9.49 -17.71
CA PRO A 167 10.35 -9.16 -17.36
C PRO A 167 10.82 -7.86 -18.02
N ILE A 168 11.74 -7.16 -17.36
CA ILE A 168 12.39 -5.96 -17.89
C ILE A 168 13.69 -6.39 -18.56
N ALA A 169 13.79 -6.22 -19.87
CA ALA A 169 15.03 -6.49 -20.58
C ALA A 169 16.13 -5.53 -20.11
N VAL A 170 17.35 -6.03 -19.97
CA VAL A 170 18.53 -5.25 -19.62
C VAL A 170 19.27 -4.90 -20.92
N PRO A 171 19.62 -3.62 -21.15
CA PRO A 171 20.42 -3.27 -22.34
C PRO A 171 21.80 -3.93 -22.29
N SER A 172 22.29 -4.34 -23.47
CA SER A 172 23.66 -4.88 -23.60
C SER A 172 24.68 -3.87 -23.12
N GLY A 173 25.62 -4.30 -22.29
CA GLY A 173 26.64 -3.43 -21.70
C GLY A 173 26.14 -2.60 -20.51
N ASP A 174 24.98 -2.93 -19.93
CA ASP A 174 24.55 -2.31 -18.66
C ASP A 174 25.62 -2.60 -17.59
N PRO A 175 26.22 -1.54 -16.96
CA PRO A 175 27.38 -1.71 -16.11
C PRO A 175 27.12 -2.57 -14.86
N PHE A 176 25.89 -2.70 -14.44
CA PHE A 176 25.49 -3.48 -13.27
C PHE A 176 24.88 -4.84 -13.64
N PHE A 177 23.91 -4.89 -14.54
CA PHE A 177 23.13 -6.09 -14.82
C PHE A 177 23.62 -6.89 -16.02
N ASP A 178 24.39 -6.30 -16.96
CA ASP A 178 24.99 -7.00 -18.11
C ASP A 178 26.40 -6.46 -18.46
N PRO A 179 27.36 -6.44 -17.51
CA PRO A 179 28.69 -5.90 -17.74
C PRO A 179 29.49 -6.69 -18.80
N ALA A 180 29.09 -7.92 -19.08
CA ALA A 180 29.70 -8.75 -20.13
C ALA A 180 29.08 -8.52 -21.52
N SER A 181 28.17 -7.57 -21.67
CA SER A 181 27.52 -7.19 -22.94
C SER A 181 26.85 -8.36 -23.68
N THR A 182 26.21 -9.26 -22.93
CA THR A 182 25.56 -10.44 -23.50
C THR A 182 24.28 -10.11 -24.25
N GLY A 183 23.60 -9.00 -23.89
CA GLY A 183 22.31 -8.58 -24.46
C GLY A 183 21.15 -9.53 -24.17
N THR A 184 21.33 -10.50 -23.26
CA THR A 184 20.33 -11.53 -22.94
C THR A 184 19.75 -11.43 -21.53
N LYS A 185 20.27 -10.51 -20.73
CA LYS A 185 19.88 -10.36 -19.33
C LYS A 185 18.50 -9.72 -19.17
N GLN A 186 17.78 -10.15 -18.13
CA GLN A 186 16.47 -9.63 -17.79
C GLN A 186 16.35 -9.54 -16.26
N MET A 187 15.69 -8.48 -15.79
CA MET A 187 15.19 -8.43 -14.41
C MET A 187 13.79 -9.04 -14.36
N SER A 188 13.54 -9.91 -13.40
CA SER A 188 12.22 -10.50 -13.22
C SER A 188 11.22 -9.42 -12.79
N PHE A 189 10.03 -9.47 -13.39
CA PHE A 189 8.90 -8.64 -13.00
C PHE A 189 7.62 -9.45 -13.17
N THR A 190 6.77 -9.43 -12.17
CA THR A 190 5.45 -10.06 -12.21
C THR A 190 4.38 -8.98 -12.18
N ARG A 191 3.41 -9.08 -13.07
CA ARG A 191 2.28 -8.15 -13.12
C ARG A 191 1.47 -8.22 -11.84
N SER A 192 0.81 -7.14 -11.49
CA SER A 192 -0.07 -7.08 -10.32
C SER A 192 -1.29 -7.98 -10.49
N GLY A 193 -1.78 -8.50 -9.37
CA GLY A 193 -3.08 -9.14 -9.27
C GLY A 193 -4.19 -8.19 -9.73
N PHE A 194 -5.26 -8.73 -10.27
CA PHE A 194 -6.37 -7.96 -10.81
C PHE A 194 -7.70 -8.69 -10.63
N ASN A 195 -8.79 -7.96 -10.79
CA ASN A 195 -10.13 -8.55 -10.81
C ASN A 195 -10.30 -9.45 -12.05
N PRO A 196 -10.49 -10.77 -11.90
CA PRO A 196 -10.57 -11.71 -13.02
C PRO A 196 -11.78 -11.48 -13.94
N ALA A 197 -12.78 -10.72 -13.49
CA ALA A 197 -13.90 -10.30 -14.35
C ALA A 197 -13.54 -9.13 -15.29
N SER A 198 -12.29 -8.69 -15.30
CA SER A 198 -11.77 -7.61 -16.13
C SER A 198 -10.57 -8.08 -16.97
N GLY A 199 -10.12 -7.30 -17.94
CA GLY A 199 -8.94 -7.59 -18.76
C GLY A 199 -9.22 -8.38 -20.04
N THR A 200 -10.48 -8.75 -20.31
CA THR A 200 -10.89 -9.47 -21.52
C THR A 200 -11.95 -8.72 -22.33
N VAL A 201 -13.00 -8.26 -21.69
CA VAL A 201 -14.09 -7.47 -22.32
C VAL A 201 -14.00 -6.02 -21.88
N ASN A 202 -13.63 -5.79 -20.63
CA ASN A 202 -13.41 -4.48 -20.05
C ASN A 202 -11.93 -4.32 -19.66
N PRO A 203 -11.40 -3.09 -19.57
CA PRO A 203 -10.02 -2.88 -19.16
C PRO A 203 -9.69 -3.54 -17.82
N ARG A 204 -8.50 -4.14 -17.74
CA ARG A 204 -7.93 -4.76 -16.53
C ARG A 204 -7.98 -3.81 -15.35
N GLN A 205 -8.51 -4.27 -14.22
CA GLN A 205 -8.68 -3.51 -12.99
C GLN A 205 -7.87 -4.16 -11.87
N GLN A 206 -6.83 -3.50 -11.40
CA GLN A 206 -6.09 -3.93 -10.22
C GLN A 206 -6.94 -3.75 -8.97
N THR A 207 -6.75 -4.64 -8.00
CA THR A 207 -7.45 -4.59 -6.71
C THR A 207 -6.54 -4.03 -5.62
N ASN A 208 -7.15 -3.42 -4.61
CA ASN A 208 -6.47 -3.03 -3.38
C ASN A 208 -6.74 -4.09 -2.30
N SER A 209 -5.70 -4.71 -1.76
CA SER A 209 -5.83 -5.76 -0.74
C SER A 209 -5.85 -5.23 0.69
N ASN A 210 -5.49 -3.95 0.90
CA ASN A 210 -5.69 -3.24 2.16
C ASN A 210 -7.01 -2.45 2.13
N THR A 211 -7.43 -1.95 3.30
CA THR A 211 -8.50 -0.96 3.37
C THR A 211 -8.05 0.36 2.75
N ALA A 212 -8.97 1.14 2.22
CA ALA A 212 -8.67 2.50 1.77
C ALA A 212 -9.07 3.52 2.85
N PHE A 213 -8.67 3.25 4.10
CA PHE A 213 -8.87 4.14 5.23
C PHE A 213 -7.58 4.26 6.01
N ILE A 214 -7.34 5.41 6.64
CA ILE A 214 -6.30 5.51 7.67
C ILE A 214 -6.92 4.91 8.93
N ASP A 215 -6.88 3.58 9.04
CA ASP A 215 -7.53 2.80 10.09
C ASP A 215 -6.59 1.86 10.87
N GLY A 216 -5.29 2.05 10.63
CA GLY A 216 -4.23 1.32 11.31
C GLY A 216 -4.08 -0.12 10.81
N SER A 217 -4.52 -0.46 9.59
CA SER A 217 -4.42 -1.82 9.08
C SER A 217 -2.97 -2.32 9.04
N GLN A 218 -1.98 -1.45 8.85
CA GLN A 218 -0.55 -1.80 8.96
C GLN A 218 -0.13 -2.22 10.38
N ILE A 219 -0.92 -1.88 11.41
CA ILE A 219 -0.70 -2.29 12.80
C ILE A 219 -1.57 -3.49 13.16
N TYR A 220 -2.85 -3.48 12.74
CA TYR A 220 -3.90 -4.37 13.21
C TYR A 220 -4.24 -5.51 12.24
N GLY A 221 -3.73 -5.45 11.00
CA GLY A 221 -4.10 -6.35 9.92
C GLY A 221 -5.35 -5.92 9.16
N ALA A 222 -5.46 -6.36 7.90
CA ALA A 222 -6.60 -6.13 7.02
C ALA A 222 -7.53 -7.36 6.88
N ASP A 223 -7.21 -8.46 7.57
CA ASP A 223 -8.01 -9.67 7.64
C ASP A 223 -8.10 -10.22 9.07
N ALA A 224 -9.12 -11.04 9.33
CA ALA A 224 -9.39 -11.55 10.66
C ALA A 224 -8.31 -12.49 11.20
N THR A 225 -7.64 -13.26 10.34
CA THR A 225 -6.60 -14.23 10.74
C THR A 225 -5.38 -13.49 11.24
N ARG A 226 -4.87 -12.53 10.46
CA ARG A 226 -3.73 -11.71 10.86
C ARG A 226 -4.05 -10.85 12.09
N ALA A 227 -5.24 -10.24 12.13
CA ALA A 227 -5.68 -9.45 13.29
C ALA A 227 -5.72 -10.27 14.58
N ALA A 228 -6.17 -11.52 14.52
CA ALA A 228 -6.17 -12.43 15.67
C ALA A 228 -4.75 -12.84 16.08
N ALA A 229 -3.87 -13.12 15.10
CA ALA A 229 -2.48 -13.50 15.35
C ALA A 229 -1.69 -12.40 16.08
N LEU A 230 -2.00 -11.15 15.84
CA LEU A 230 -1.34 -9.98 16.46
C LEU A 230 -1.83 -9.70 17.89
N ARG A 231 -2.99 -10.20 18.31
CA ARG A 231 -3.56 -9.92 19.63
C ARG A 231 -3.03 -10.86 20.71
N SER A 232 -2.80 -10.32 21.91
CA SER A 232 -2.50 -11.13 23.11
C SER A 232 -3.75 -11.72 23.74
N PHE A 233 -4.94 -11.16 23.45
CA PHE A 233 -6.21 -11.45 24.12
C PHE A 233 -6.16 -11.29 25.64
N SER A 234 -5.33 -10.38 26.11
CA SER A 234 -5.15 -10.06 27.53
C SER A 234 -4.94 -8.57 27.71
N GLY A 235 -5.85 -7.91 28.44
CA GLY A 235 -5.78 -6.47 28.73
C GLY A 235 -5.87 -5.59 27.49
N GLY A 236 -6.49 -6.07 26.42
CA GLY A 236 -6.66 -5.36 25.15
C GLY A 236 -5.36 -5.14 24.38
N LYS A 237 -4.28 -5.84 24.68
CA LYS A 237 -2.95 -5.60 24.13
C LYS A 237 -2.66 -6.37 22.84
N LEU A 238 -1.73 -5.87 22.07
CA LEU A 238 -1.05 -6.59 21.01
C LEU A 238 0.11 -7.42 21.58
N LYS A 239 0.46 -8.53 20.90
CA LYS A 239 1.63 -9.37 21.24
C LYS A 239 2.91 -8.59 21.02
N THR A 240 3.93 -8.87 21.82
CA THR A 240 5.30 -8.37 21.66
C THR A 240 6.30 -9.51 21.80
N SER A 241 7.47 -9.34 21.22
CA SER A 241 8.68 -10.12 21.53
C SER A 241 9.54 -9.41 22.61
N ALA A 242 10.71 -9.94 22.90
CA ALA A 242 11.66 -9.32 23.83
C ALA A 242 11.95 -7.87 23.43
N GLY A 243 12.17 -7.00 24.41
CA GLY A 243 12.37 -5.57 24.17
C GLY A 243 11.11 -4.81 23.74
N ASN A 244 9.91 -5.38 23.90
CA ASN A 244 8.65 -4.80 23.40
C ASN A 244 8.70 -4.51 21.87
N LEU A 245 9.41 -5.33 21.11
CA LEU A 245 9.40 -5.31 19.66
C LEU A 245 8.14 -6.04 19.12
N MET A 246 7.89 -5.95 17.82
CA MET A 246 6.84 -6.76 17.18
C MET A 246 7.06 -8.27 17.44
N PRO A 247 6.00 -9.08 17.49
CA PRO A 247 6.15 -10.54 17.58
C PRO A 247 6.79 -11.08 16.29
N PHE A 248 7.51 -12.20 16.41
CA PHE A 248 8.00 -12.91 15.23
C PHE A 248 6.88 -13.70 14.53
N ASN A 249 7.04 -13.95 13.23
CA ASN A 249 6.08 -14.67 12.39
C ASN A 249 6.15 -16.20 12.62
N THR A 250 5.97 -16.63 13.86
CA THR A 250 6.03 -18.07 14.23
C THR A 250 4.83 -18.86 13.75
N GLU A 251 3.73 -18.18 13.37
CA GLU A 251 2.51 -18.82 12.87
C GLU A 251 2.55 -19.04 11.34
N GLY A 252 3.62 -18.60 10.66
CA GLY A 252 3.82 -18.82 9.22
C GLY A 252 2.84 -18.05 8.33
N LEU A 253 2.33 -16.90 8.79
CA LEU A 253 1.47 -16.04 7.98
C LEU A 253 2.27 -15.42 6.83
N PRO A 254 1.62 -15.09 5.69
CA PRO A 254 2.30 -14.46 4.57
C PRO A 254 3.04 -13.19 4.98
N ASN A 255 4.32 -13.09 4.64
CA ASN A 255 5.16 -11.91 4.77
C ASN A 255 5.96 -11.71 3.49
N SER A 256 6.27 -10.46 3.15
CA SER A 256 7.30 -10.17 2.15
C SER A 256 8.67 -10.51 2.73
N ASN A 257 9.51 -11.16 1.92
CA ASN A 257 10.89 -11.52 2.24
C ASN A 257 11.72 -11.57 0.95
N ASP A 258 11.72 -10.47 0.21
CA ASP A 258 12.33 -10.45 -1.13
C ASP A 258 13.85 -10.59 -1.10
N ALA A 259 14.52 -10.11 -0.03
CA ALA A 259 15.97 -10.29 0.15
C ALA A 259 16.37 -11.65 0.72
N ARG A 260 15.44 -12.41 1.30
CA ARG A 260 15.66 -13.78 1.86
C ARG A 260 16.87 -13.91 2.78
N ARG A 261 17.15 -12.87 3.58
CA ARG A 261 18.29 -12.87 4.52
C ARG A 261 18.10 -13.81 5.68
N VAL A 262 16.85 -13.96 6.12
CA VAL A 262 16.45 -14.85 7.23
C VAL A 262 15.20 -15.64 6.80
N PRO A 263 14.91 -16.78 7.44
CA PRO A 263 13.63 -17.48 7.26
C PRO A 263 12.45 -16.61 7.65
N ASP A 264 11.27 -16.83 7.03
CA ASP A 264 10.04 -16.07 7.30
C ASP A 264 9.63 -16.09 8.77
N SER A 265 9.94 -17.17 9.50
CA SER A 265 9.67 -17.32 10.93
C SER A 265 10.52 -16.40 11.82
N GLN A 266 11.60 -15.85 11.30
CA GLN A 266 12.48 -14.89 11.98
C GLN A 266 12.17 -13.43 11.60
N LEU A 267 11.27 -13.20 10.64
CA LEU A 267 10.74 -11.87 10.37
C LEU A 267 9.70 -11.48 11.42
N PHE A 268 9.60 -10.20 11.70
CA PHE A 268 8.52 -9.69 12.54
C PHE A 268 7.15 -9.83 11.85
N LEU A 269 6.12 -10.09 12.62
CA LEU A 269 4.74 -10.09 12.19
C LEU A 269 4.11 -8.72 12.48
N GLY A 270 3.92 -7.91 11.45
CA GLY A 270 3.16 -6.67 11.49
C GLY A 270 1.74 -6.84 10.92
N GLY A 271 0.94 -5.81 10.97
CA GLY A 271 -0.39 -5.79 10.34
C GLY A 271 -0.31 -5.83 8.82
N ASP A 272 0.73 -5.21 8.21
CA ASP A 272 1.03 -5.31 6.79
C ASP A 272 2.20 -6.29 6.54
N VAL A 273 2.15 -6.98 5.42
CA VAL A 273 3.14 -7.99 5.03
C VAL A 273 4.54 -7.41 4.80
N ARG A 274 4.67 -6.10 4.57
CA ARG A 274 5.90 -5.37 4.25
C ARG A 274 6.60 -4.77 5.47
N ALA A 275 6.15 -5.03 6.70
CA ALA A 275 6.66 -4.41 7.93
C ALA A 275 8.18 -4.55 8.16
N ASN A 276 8.84 -5.48 7.47
CA ASN A 276 10.28 -5.75 7.60
C ASN A 276 11.12 -5.15 6.46
N GLU A 277 10.54 -4.33 5.57
CA GLU A 277 11.27 -3.86 4.37
C GLU A 277 12.55 -3.09 4.72
N ASN A 278 12.53 -2.24 5.76
CA ASN A 278 13.75 -1.62 6.29
C ASN A 278 13.61 -1.32 7.80
N PRO A 279 14.73 -1.11 8.53
CA PRO A 279 14.70 -0.92 9.97
C PRO A 279 13.92 0.32 10.45
N SER A 280 13.99 1.44 9.74
CA SER A 280 13.25 2.66 10.10
C SER A 280 11.73 2.44 10.01
N LEU A 281 11.28 1.72 8.99
CA LEU A 281 9.89 1.31 8.85
C LEU A 281 9.47 0.34 9.96
N THR A 282 10.30 -0.69 10.23
CA THR A 282 10.09 -1.66 11.32
C THR A 282 9.99 -0.95 12.67
N ALA A 283 10.80 0.09 12.87
CA ALA A 283 10.76 0.93 14.06
C ALA A 283 9.43 1.67 14.21
N LEU A 284 8.85 2.22 13.12
CA LEU A 284 7.51 2.83 13.18
C LEU A 284 6.40 1.82 13.47
N HIS A 285 6.44 0.64 12.86
CA HIS A 285 5.47 -0.44 13.19
C HIS A 285 5.54 -0.80 14.68
N THR A 286 6.74 -0.96 15.22
CA THR A 286 6.96 -1.23 16.65
C THR A 286 6.51 -0.07 17.53
N LEU A 287 6.80 1.17 17.13
CA LEU A 287 6.39 2.39 17.85
C LEU A 287 4.87 2.43 18.04
N PHE A 288 4.09 2.23 16.99
CA PHE A 288 2.63 2.28 17.08
C PHE A 288 2.01 1.04 17.74
N LEU A 289 2.68 -0.11 17.71
CA LEU A 289 2.35 -1.26 18.55
C LEU A 289 2.51 -0.91 20.04
N ARG A 290 3.64 -0.28 20.41
CA ARG A 290 3.89 0.19 21.79
C ARG A 290 2.86 1.23 22.21
N GLU A 291 2.52 2.18 21.33
CA GLU A 291 1.49 3.18 21.59
C GLU A 291 0.13 2.54 21.85
N HIS A 292 -0.27 1.53 21.04
CA HIS A 292 -1.49 0.78 21.32
C HIS A 292 -1.47 0.14 22.72
N ASN A 293 -0.38 -0.53 23.07
CA ASN A 293 -0.24 -1.20 24.38
C ASN A 293 -0.21 -0.22 25.54
N ARG A 294 0.37 0.98 25.36
CA ARG A 294 0.34 2.09 26.32
C ARG A 294 -1.08 2.60 26.54
N GLN A 295 -1.82 2.85 25.47
CA GLN A 295 -3.23 3.27 25.52
C GLN A 295 -4.11 2.20 26.17
N ALA A 296 -3.93 0.92 25.81
CA ALA A 296 -4.67 -0.20 26.41
C ALA A 296 -4.43 -0.26 27.93
N SER A 297 -3.18 -0.11 28.37
CA SER A 297 -2.83 -0.11 29.79
C SER A 297 -3.48 1.07 30.54
N ALA A 298 -3.48 2.26 29.96
CA ALA A 298 -4.11 3.44 30.56
C ALA A 298 -5.63 3.28 30.67
N ILE A 299 -6.28 2.74 29.65
CA ILE A 299 -7.73 2.47 29.64
C ILE A 299 -8.08 1.44 30.73
N ALA A 300 -7.34 0.33 30.80
CA ALA A 300 -7.56 -0.70 31.82
C ALA A 300 -7.37 -0.18 33.25
N ALA A 301 -6.38 0.67 33.49
CA ALA A 301 -6.14 1.29 34.80
C ALA A 301 -7.28 2.22 35.22
N ASN A 302 -7.85 2.97 34.26
CA ASN A 302 -8.94 3.91 34.51
C ASN A 302 -10.30 3.23 34.70
N ASN A 303 -10.52 2.07 34.10
CA ASN A 303 -11.77 1.30 34.22
C ASN A 303 -11.53 -0.22 34.21
N ARG A 304 -11.46 -0.81 35.38
CA ARG A 304 -11.19 -2.24 35.59
C ARG A 304 -12.36 -3.17 35.22
N SER A 305 -13.53 -2.64 34.90
CA SER A 305 -14.70 -3.45 34.51
C SER A 305 -14.76 -3.75 33.01
N LEU A 306 -13.89 -3.14 32.21
CA LEU A 306 -13.87 -3.35 30.77
C LEU A 306 -13.32 -4.73 30.42
N SER A 307 -13.96 -5.38 29.44
CA SER A 307 -13.44 -6.63 28.85
C SER A 307 -12.20 -6.35 27.99
N ASP A 308 -11.42 -7.40 27.71
CA ASP A 308 -10.27 -7.35 26.79
C ASP A 308 -10.65 -6.68 25.46
N GLU A 309 -11.74 -7.10 24.83
CA GLU A 309 -12.22 -6.54 23.56
C GLU A 309 -12.59 -5.06 23.67
N GLN A 310 -13.21 -4.64 24.76
CA GLN A 310 -13.57 -3.24 24.97
C GLN A 310 -12.33 -2.36 25.13
N ILE A 311 -11.30 -2.84 25.83
CA ILE A 311 -10.03 -2.13 25.98
C ILE A 311 -9.33 -2.05 24.63
N TYR A 312 -9.22 -3.16 23.92
CA TYR A 312 -8.61 -3.24 22.59
C TYR A 312 -9.22 -2.25 21.61
N GLN A 313 -10.55 -2.24 21.48
CA GLN A 313 -11.23 -1.37 20.52
C GLN A 313 -11.13 0.13 20.90
N GLN A 314 -11.11 0.44 22.19
CA GLN A 314 -10.90 1.83 22.62
C GLN A 314 -9.46 2.28 22.33
N ALA A 315 -8.45 1.46 22.64
CA ALA A 315 -7.05 1.75 22.31
C ALA A 315 -6.84 1.89 20.80
N ARG A 316 -7.35 0.94 20.01
CA ARG A 316 -7.31 0.98 18.54
C ARG A 316 -7.91 2.28 18.00
N ARG A 317 -9.07 2.70 18.50
CA ARG A 317 -9.72 3.94 18.09
C ARG A 317 -8.86 5.17 18.35
N ILE A 318 -8.18 5.24 19.50
CA ILE A 318 -7.28 6.35 19.85
C ILE A 318 -6.10 6.39 18.89
N VAL A 319 -5.39 5.26 18.71
CA VAL A 319 -4.20 5.17 17.84
C VAL A 319 -4.55 5.50 16.39
N ILE A 320 -5.70 5.05 15.88
CA ILE A 320 -6.19 5.44 14.55
C ILE A 320 -6.37 6.96 14.47
N GLY A 321 -6.99 7.57 15.47
CA GLY A 321 -7.15 9.02 15.53
C GLY A 321 -5.81 9.76 15.55
N GLU A 322 -4.82 9.25 16.28
CA GLU A 322 -3.45 9.78 16.34
C GLU A 322 -2.77 9.70 14.96
N LEU A 323 -2.84 8.56 14.27
CA LEU A 323 -2.35 8.42 12.90
C LEU A 323 -2.99 9.44 11.95
N GLN A 324 -4.30 9.58 12.02
CA GLN A 324 -5.05 10.56 11.23
C GLN A 324 -4.62 11.99 11.55
N ALA A 325 -4.48 12.34 12.83
CA ALA A 325 -4.06 13.68 13.25
C ALA A 325 -2.62 14.00 12.76
N ILE A 326 -1.67 13.09 12.94
CA ILE A 326 -0.29 13.22 12.46
C ILE A 326 -0.28 13.41 10.94
N THR A 327 -1.02 12.57 10.22
CA THR A 327 -1.10 12.64 8.74
C THR A 327 -1.55 14.00 8.25
N TYR A 328 -2.68 14.52 8.76
CA TYR A 328 -3.28 15.75 8.22
C TYR A 328 -2.68 17.03 8.81
N LYS A 329 -2.04 16.98 9.96
CA LYS A 329 -1.53 18.18 10.65
C LYS A 329 -0.02 18.35 10.59
N GLU A 330 0.75 17.27 10.34
CA GLU A 330 2.20 17.30 10.27
C GLU A 330 2.73 16.78 8.92
N PHE A 331 2.48 15.52 8.57
CA PHE A 331 3.02 14.88 7.36
C PHE A 331 2.61 15.60 6.06
N LEU A 332 1.31 15.75 5.81
CA LEU A 332 0.84 16.41 4.58
C LEU A 332 1.26 17.90 4.50
N PRO A 333 1.22 18.69 5.57
CA PRO A 333 1.80 20.04 5.56
C PRO A 333 3.32 20.07 5.36
N ALA A 334 4.08 19.08 5.83
CA ALA A 334 5.51 18.98 5.53
C ALA A 334 5.73 18.71 4.04
N LEU A 335 5.06 17.74 3.46
CA LEU A 335 5.21 17.34 2.06
C LEU A 335 4.66 18.39 1.08
N LEU A 336 3.43 18.85 1.29
CA LEU A 336 2.67 19.66 0.34
C LEU A 336 2.76 21.16 0.58
N GLY A 337 3.18 21.57 1.79
CA GLY A 337 3.09 22.94 2.27
C GLY A 337 1.80 23.23 3.04
N ARG A 338 1.91 24.15 4.01
CA ARG A 338 0.76 24.55 4.83
C ARG A 338 -0.36 25.18 4.01
N GLY A 339 -1.60 24.79 4.29
CA GLY A 339 -2.80 25.34 3.67
C GLY A 339 -3.12 24.78 2.27
N VAL A 340 -2.34 23.80 1.76
CA VAL A 340 -2.61 23.14 0.47
C VAL A 340 -3.77 22.15 0.58
N MET A 341 -3.86 21.42 1.68
CA MET A 341 -5.02 20.56 1.94
C MET A 341 -6.28 21.40 2.23
N PRO A 342 -7.42 21.10 1.59
CA PRO A 342 -8.68 21.79 1.89
C PRO A 342 -9.10 21.55 3.34
N SER A 343 -9.86 22.48 3.92
CA SER A 343 -10.44 22.32 5.26
C SER A 343 -11.41 21.15 5.30
N TYR A 344 -11.42 20.39 6.41
CA TYR A 344 -12.39 19.33 6.62
C TYR A 344 -13.81 19.90 6.82
N ARG A 345 -14.79 19.34 6.13
CA ARG A 345 -16.19 19.78 6.16
C ARG A 345 -17.14 18.71 6.67
N GLY A 346 -16.62 17.65 7.29
CA GLY A 346 -17.39 16.52 7.78
C GLY A 346 -17.45 15.34 6.82
N TYR A 347 -17.96 14.21 7.31
CA TYR A 347 -18.16 12.99 6.53
C TYR A 347 -19.18 13.20 5.39
N ARG A 348 -18.85 12.68 4.22
CA ARG A 348 -19.66 12.78 2.99
C ARG A 348 -19.90 11.39 2.41
N ARG A 349 -21.10 10.84 2.61
CA ARG A 349 -21.50 9.49 2.18
C ARG A 349 -21.39 9.22 0.68
N ASN A 350 -21.33 10.27 -0.15
CA ASN A 350 -21.18 10.19 -1.60
C ASN A 350 -19.71 10.30 -2.06
N VAL A 351 -18.76 10.35 -1.15
CA VAL A 351 -17.33 10.34 -1.47
C VAL A 351 -16.81 8.92 -1.33
N ASN A 352 -16.25 8.37 -2.42
CA ASN A 352 -15.59 7.08 -2.41
C ASN A 352 -14.11 7.26 -1.99
N PRO A 353 -13.66 6.70 -0.84
CA PRO A 353 -12.29 6.81 -0.37
C PRO A 353 -11.31 5.93 -1.15
N GLY A 354 -11.79 5.00 -1.99
CA GLY A 354 -10.98 4.02 -2.71
C GLY A 354 -9.69 4.61 -3.29
N ILE A 355 -8.61 3.85 -3.27
CA ILE A 355 -7.30 4.28 -3.75
C ILE A 355 -7.31 4.33 -5.28
N SER A 356 -6.77 5.41 -5.85
CA SER A 356 -6.62 5.52 -7.31
C SER A 356 -5.29 4.93 -7.79
N ASN A 357 -5.31 4.39 -9.02
CA ASN A 357 -4.10 3.86 -9.66
C ASN A 357 -3.02 4.92 -9.84
N GLU A 358 -3.42 6.14 -10.20
CA GLU A 358 -2.50 7.28 -10.38
C GLU A 358 -1.78 7.65 -9.07
N PHE A 359 -2.46 7.49 -7.94
CA PHE A 359 -1.90 7.70 -6.60
C PHE A 359 -0.94 6.56 -6.22
N SER A 360 -1.44 5.33 -6.12
CA SER A 360 -0.67 4.19 -5.57
C SER A 360 0.49 3.75 -6.45
N THR A 361 0.38 3.97 -7.77
CA THR A 361 1.35 3.44 -8.74
C THR A 361 2.33 4.51 -9.26
N ALA A 362 2.03 5.79 -9.04
CA ALA A 362 2.92 6.87 -9.44
C ALA A 362 3.10 7.94 -8.34
N ALA A 363 2.07 8.72 -8.01
CA ALA A 363 2.27 9.94 -7.22
C ALA A 363 2.73 9.68 -5.78
N PHE A 364 2.26 8.62 -5.12
CA PHE A 364 2.68 8.31 -3.75
C PHE A 364 3.96 7.47 -3.68
N ARG A 365 4.61 7.24 -4.83
CA ARG A 365 5.96 6.66 -4.93
C ARG A 365 7.06 7.72 -5.03
N PHE A 366 6.76 8.95 -4.71
CA PHE A 366 7.73 10.05 -4.69
C PHE A 366 8.88 9.78 -3.71
N GLY A 367 8.59 9.14 -2.57
CA GLY A 367 9.56 8.86 -1.52
C GLY A 367 10.72 7.94 -1.95
N HIS A 368 10.62 7.26 -3.11
CA HIS A 368 11.72 6.44 -3.63
C HIS A 368 12.95 7.27 -4.05
N SER A 369 12.81 8.56 -4.34
CA SER A 369 13.92 9.46 -4.62
C SER A 369 14.50 10.13 -3.38
N MET A 370 13.82 10.00 -2.23
CA MET A 370 14.23 10.67 -0.98
C MET A 370 15.22 9.85 -0.14
N LEU A 371 15.53 8.61 -0.54
CA LEU A 371 16.33 7.67 0.24
C LEU A 371 17.82 8.00 0.16
N ASP A 372 18.50 7.89 1.31
CA ASP A 372 19.96 7.87 1.38
C ASP A 372 20.52 6.47 1.15
N GLY A 373 21.82 6.37 0.84
CA GLY A 373 22.52 5.09 0.70
C GLY A 373 22.73 4.37 2.04
N GLU A 374 22.41 5.01 3.16
CA GLU A 374 22.60 4.51 4.50
C GLU A 374 21.37 4.72 5.37
N VAL A 375 21.16 3.81 6.30
CA VAL A 375 20.22 3.94 7.41
C VAL A 375 21.02 4.32 8.65
N GLY A 376 20.88 5.53 9.12
CA GLY A 376 21.61 6.03 10.27
C GLY A 376 21.13 5.39 11.59
N ARG A 377 22.00 5.40 12.60
CA ARG A 377 21.74 4.91 13.96
C ARG A 377 22.33 5.88 14.95
N LEU A 378 21.49 6.69 15.59
CA LEU A 378 21.91 7.77 16.47
C LEU A 378 21.51 7.55 17.93
N ASN A 379 22.40 7.90 18.83
CA ASN A 379 22.12 8.06 20.24
C ASN A 379 21.14 9.24 20.50
N ASN A 380 20.58 9.31 21.69
CA ASN A 380 19.64 10.39 22.05
C ASN A 380 20.26 11.80 21.93
N ASP A 381 21.57 11.95 22.11
CA ASP A 381 22.29 13.23 21.96
C ASP A 381 22.62 13.60 20.51
N GLY A 382 22.38 12.70 19.57
CA GLY A 382 22.64 12.89 18.14
C GLY A 382 23.99 12.36 17.67
N SER A 383 24.82 11.79 18.54
CA SER A 383 26.04 11.10 18.14
C SER A 383 25.73 9.72 17.54
N ASP A 384 26.61 9.21 16.68
CA ASP A 384 26.51 7.85 16.16
C ASP A 384 26.53 6.81 17.29
N THR A 385 25.76 5.74 17.13
CA THR A 385 25.92 4.57 17.98
C THR A 385 27.25 3.87 17.66
N PRO A 386 27.78 3.01 18.58
CA PRO A 386 29.01 2.26 18.31
C PRO A 386 28.98 1.42 17.03
N GLN A 387 27.80 1.09 16.54
CA GLN A 387 27.56 0.30 15.34
C GLN A 387 27.66 1.13 14.05
N GLY A 388 27.55 2.47 14.15
CA GLY A 388 27.55 3.37 12.99
C GLY A 388 26.37 3.15 12.02
N PRO A 389 26.34 3.84 10.88
CA PRO A 389 25.27 3.70 9.89
C PRO A 389 25.30 2.32 9.22
N LEU A 390 24.16 1.91 8.68
CA LEU A 390 23.98 0.65 7.95
C LEU A 390 23.71 0.95 6.48
N ALA A 391 24.55 0.44 5.55
CA ALA A 391 24.29 0.58 4.12
C ALA A 391 22.89 0.09 3.78
N LEU A 392 22.10 0.91 3.05
CA LEU A 392 20.69 0.65 2.77
C LEU A 392 20.49 -0.69 2.07
N ARG A 393 21.38 -1.08 1.13
CA ARG A 393 21.35 -2.40 0.46
C ARG A 393 21.44 -3.58 1.43
N ASN A 394 21.98 -3.39 2.63
CA ASN A 394 22.11 -4.39 3.70
C ASN A 394 20.98 -4.30 4.73
N ALA A 395 20.15 -3.26 4.68
CA ALA A 395 19.09 -3.02 5.63
C ALA A 395 17.78 -3.77 5.32
N PHE A 396 17.54 -4.11 4.04
CA PHE A 396 16.27 -4.71 3.62
C PHE A 396 16.05 -6.11 4.20
N PHE A 397 14.86 -6.31 4.79
CA PHE A 397 14.43 -7.59 5.40
C PHE A 397 15.45 -8.15 6.39
N ASN A 398 16.03 -7.26 7.20
CA ASN A 398 17.06 -7.59 8.17
C ASN A 398 16.61 -7.30 9.61
N PRO A 399 15.74 -8.13 10.21
CA PRO A 399 15.29 -7.96 11.58
C PRO A 399 16.39 -8.20 12.61
N THR A 400 17.52 -8.82 12.19
CA THR A 400 18.63 -9.11 13.10
C THR A 400 19.26 -7.83 13.67
N VAL A 401 19.12 -6.68 13.03
CA VAL A 401 19.60 -5.40 13.55
C VAL A 401 18.96 -4.99 14.89
N PHE A 402 17.86 -5.63 15.28
CA PHE A 402 17.18 -5.45 16.55
C PHE A 402 17.49 -6.54 17.59
N ASP A 403 18.33 -7.53 17.28
CA ASP A 403 18.64 -8.62 18.19
C ASP A 403 19.83 -8.28 19.10
N PRO A 404 19.62 -8.01 20.41
CA PRO A 404 20.71 -7.61 21.30
C PRO A 404 21.75 -8.73 21.56
N ALA A 405 21.47 -9.96 21.15
CA ALA A 405 22.40 -11.07 21.32
C ALA A 405 23.48 -11.15 20.23
N LEU A 406 23.29 -10.42 19.13
CA LEU A 406 24.22 -10.45 18.00
C LEU A 406 25.16 -9.21 18.03
N PRO A 407 26.43 -9.30 17.61
CA PRO A 407 27.30 -8.14 17.46
C PRO A 407 26.77 -7.18 16.37
N ASN A 408 26.92 -5.88 16.55
CA ASN A 408 26.43 -4.83 15.64
C ASN A 408 24.90 -4.62 15.62
N HIS A 409 24.24 -4.82 16.73
CA HIS A 409 22.80 -4.63 16.89
C HIS A 409 22.47 -3.51 17.87
N GLU A 410 21.27 -2.92 17.66
CA GLU A 410 20.81 -1.85 18.54
C GLU A 410 19.95 -2.37 19.70
N GLY A 411 19.31 -3.51 19.55
CA GLY A 411 18.39 -4.08 20.56
C GLY A 411 17.09 -3.29 20.77
N ASP A 412 16.96 -2.12 20.15
CA ASP A 412 15.77 -1.26 20.25
C ASP A 412 15.57 -0.43 18.96
N ILE A 413 14.42 0.24 18.89
CA ILE A 413 13.99 1.09 17.78
C ILE A 413 14.52 2.54 17.89
N ASP A 414 14.96 2.95 19.07
CA ASP A 414 15.34 4.33 19.38
C ASP A 414 16.39 4.90 18.42
N PRO A 415 17.51 4.22 18.11
CA PRO A 415 18.53 4.75 17.22
C PRO A 415 18.03 5.04 15.80
N PHE A 416 17.15 4.19 15.27
CA PHE A 416 16.56 4.37 13.94
C PHE A 416 15.56 5.53 13.91
N LEU A 417 14.73 5.68 14.95
CA LEU A 417 13.80 6.78 15.06
C LEU A 417 14.52 8.12 15.27
N LYS A 418 15.60 8.13 16.08
CA LYS A 418 16.42 9.32 16.31
C LYS A 418 17.08 9.75 15.01
N SER A 419 17.72 8.84 14.29
CA SER A 419 18.34 9.12 12.99
C SER A 419 17.30 9.63 11.99
N SER A 420 16.19 8.91 11.80
CA SER A 420 15.16 9.32 10.85
C SER A 420 14.54 10.69 11.16
N ALA A 421 14.53 11.12 12.45
CA ALA A 421 14.07 12.45 12.83
C ALA A 421 15.13 13.53 12.64
N SER A 422 16.41 13.17 12.59
CA SER A 422 17.55 14.11 12.57
C SER A 422 18.14 14.29 11.17
N GLY A 423 18.11 13.25 10.31
CA GLY A 423 18.63 13.27 8.95
C GLY A 423 17.85 14.26 8.08
N ASN A 424 18.54 14.92 7.14
CA ASN A 424 17.92 15.69 6.08
C ASN A 424 17.79 14.81 4.84
N THR A 425 16.57 14.46 4.47
CA THR A 425 16.29 13.56 3.34
C THR A 425 16.77 14.14 2.00
N GLN A 426 16.99 13.29 1.00
CA GLN A 426 17.30 13.75 -0.36
C GLN A 426 16.10 14.49 -0.99
N GLU A 427 16.38 15.26 -2.05
CA GLU A 427 15.34 16.00 -2.77
C GLU A 427 14.38 15.05 -3.52
N VAL A 428 13.16 15.51 -3.73
CA VAL A 428 12.19 14.76 -4.56
C VAL A 428 12.46 15.10 -6.02
N ASP A 429 13.21 14.26 -6.70
CA ASP A 429 13.58 14.43 -8.11
C ASP A 429 13.67 13.08 -8.85
N LEU A 430 14.30 13.06 -10.02
CA LEU A 430 14.50 11.83 -10.80
C LEU A 430 15.64 10.95 -10.27
N GLN A 431 16.55 11.48 -9.46
CA GLN A 431 17.73 10.77 -9.00
C GLN A 431 17.36 9.72 -7.96
N ILE A 432 17.90 8.53 -8.09
CA ILE A 432 17.63 7.38 -7.20
C ILE A 432 18.96 6.81 -6.75
N VAL A 433 19.13 6.68 -5.44
CA VAL A 433 20.35 6.11 -4.86
C VAL A 433 20.62 4.70 -5.38
N ASP A 434 21.88 4.40 -5.64
CA ASP A 434 22.30 3.11 -6.24
C ASP A 434 21.90 1.90 -5.40
N ASP A 435 21.81 2.05 -4.08
CA ASP A 435 21.37 1.00 -3.17
C ASP A 435 19.99 0.43 -3.50
N VAL A 436 19.09 1.25 -4.09
CA VAL A 436 17.78 0.78 -4.55
C VAL A 436 17.66 0.77 -6.07
N ARG A 437 18.53 1.46 -6.81
CA ARG A 437 18.52 1.46 -8.27
C ARG A 437 19.28 0.28 -8.89
N ASN A 438 20.29 -0.23 -8.21
CA ASN A 438 21.11 -1.34 -8.69
C ASN A 438 21.17 -2.52 -7.73
N PHE A 439 20.92 -2.33 -6.43
CA PHE A 439 21.11 -3.33 -5.38
C PHE A 439 19.85 -3.61 -4.54
N LEU A 440 18.68 -3.21 -5.02
CA LEU A 440 17.44 -3.46 -4.28
C LEU A 440 17.26 -4.97 -4.03
N PHE A 441 17.21 -5.37 -2.77
CA PHE A 441 17.06 -6.75 -2.27
C PHE A 441 18.20 -7.72 -2.58
N GLY A 442 19.28 -7.28 -3.22
CA GLY A 442 20.43 -8.13 -3.53
C GLY A 442 21.39 -7.51 -4.53
N ALA A 443 22.46 -8.24 -4.84
CA ALA A 443 23.42 -7.83 -5.87
C ALA A 443 22.84 -7.98 -7.30
N PRO A 444 23.25 -7.14 -8.25
CA PRO A 444 22.86 -7.29 -9.66
C PRO A 444 23.17 -8.69 -10.20
N GLY A 445 22.21 -9.29 -10.89
CA GLY A 445 22.33 -10.67 -11.41
C GLY A 445 22.20 -11.77 -10.37
N SER A 446 22.08 -11.42 -9.08
CA SER A 446 21.93 -12.36 -7.96
C SER A 446 20.74 -12.02 -7.07
N GLY A 447 19.64 -11.58 -7.68
CA GLY A 447 18.38 -11.22 -7.00
C GLY A 447 18.18 -9.72 -6.82
N GLY A 448 19.16 -8.88 -7.21
CA GLY A 448 19.01 -7.42 -7.18
C GLY A 448 18.10 -6.88 -8.27
N PHE A 449 17.43 -5.78 -7.95
CA PHE A 449 16.47 -5.08 -8.82
C PHE A 449 16.84 -3.61 -8.95
N ASP A 450 16.17 -2.96 -9.92
CA ASP A 450 16.18 -1.52 -10.13
C ASP A 450 14.79 -0.94 -9.76
N LEU A 451 14.71 -0.21 -8.65
CA LEU A 451 13.46 0.36 -8.16
C LEU A 451 12.85 1.36 -9.14
N ALA A 452 13.66 2.19 -9.82
CA ALA A 452 13.18 3.14 -10.81
C ALA A 452 12.55 2.40 -12.00
N ALA A 453 13.25 1.40 -12.55
CA ALA A 453 12.72 0.57 -13.62
C ALA A 453 11.45 -0.20 -13.20
N LEU A 454 11.39 -0.70 -11.95
CA LEU A 454 10.18 -1.34 -11.41
C LEU A 454 9.00 -0.37 -11.33
N ASN A 455 9.21 0.89 -10.95
CA ASN A 455 8.14 1.90 -10.89
C ASN A 455 7.59 2.24 -12.28
N ILE A 456 8.46 2.45 -13.25
CA ILE A 456 8.09 2.69 -14.65
C ILE A 456 7.29 1.49 -15.19
N GLN A 457 7.82 0.28 -15.01
CA GLN A 457 7.19 -0.95 -15.49
C GLN A 457 5.82 -1.20 -14.81
N ARG A 458 5.71 -0.88 -13.52
CA ARG A 458 4.44 -0.99 -12.78
C ARG A 458 3.38 -0.02 -13.28
N GLY A 459 3.76 1.20 -13.61
CA GLY A 459 2.84 2.16 -14.25
C GLY A 459 2.30 1.64 -15.59
N ARG A 460 3.15 1.01 -16.40
CA ARG A 460 2.77 0.38 -17.68
C ARG A 460 1.90 -0.85 -17.48
N ASP A 461 2.21 -1.70 -16.50
CA ASP A 461 1.38 -2.85 -16.10
C ASP A 461 -0.03 -2.42 -15.67
N HIS A 462 -0.14 -1.33 -14.94
CA HIS A 462 -1.43 -0.79 -14.50
C HIS A 462 -2.16 0.02 -15.59
N GLY A 463 -1.57 0.15 -16.78
CA GLY A 463 -2.16 0.90 -17.88
C GLY A 463 -2.29 2.39 -17.59
N LEU A 464 -1.34 2.99 -16.87
CA LEU A 464 -1.37 4.44 -16.61
C LEU A 464 -1.21 5.21 -17.92
N ALA A 465 -2.01 6.25 -18.08
CA ALA A 465 -1.87 7.20 -19.15
C ALA A 465 -0.57 8.03 -19.00
N ASP A 466 -0.13 8.66 -20.09
CA ASP A 466 1.02 9.56 -20.08
C ASP A 466 0.81 10.75 -19.14
N TYR A 467 1.93 11.32 -18.69
CA TYR A 467 1.96 12.46 -17.77
C TYR A 467 1.04 13.60 -18.21
N ASN A 468 1.05 13.95 -19.49
CA ASN A 468 0.32 15.10 -20.03
C ASN A 468 -1.20 14.85 -20.10
N THR A 469 -1.59 13.61 -20.36
CA THR A 469 -3.00 13.19 -20.31
C THR A 469 -3.53 13.23 -18.89
N VAL A 470 -2.74 12.75 -17.91
CA VAL A 470 -3.12 12.81 -16.49
C VAL A 470 -3.19 14.26 -15.98
N ARG A 471 -2.26 15.15 -16.42
CA ARG A 471 -2.35 16.58 -16.10
C ARG A 471 -3.69 17.19 -16.48
N ALA A 472 -4.12 16.96 -17.71
CA ALA A 472 -5.40 17.47 -18.21
C ALA A 472 -6.60 16.93 -17.40
N ALA A 473 -6.60 15.65 -17.07
CA ALA A 473 -7.66 15.03 -16.30
C ALA A 473 -7.75 15.57 -14.86
N TYR A 474 -6.61 15.98 -14.29
CA TYR A 474 -6.58 16.63 -12.97
C TYR A 474 -6.73 18.17 -13.04
N GLY A 475 -7.17 18.70 -14.20
CA GLY A 475 -7.48 20.13 -14.39
C GLY A 475 -6.25 21.04 -14.47
N LEU A 476 -5.09 20.49 -14.89
CA LEU A 476 -3.88 21.26 -15.17
C LEU A 476 -3.72 21.44 -16.68
N PRO A 477 -3.18 22.58 -17.15
CA PRO A 477 -2.86 22.76 -18.56
C PRO A 477 -1.89 21.69 -19.05
N ARG A 478 -2.08 21.20 -20.29
CA ARG A 478 -1.08 20.37 -20.95
C ARG A 478 0.20 21.17 -21.15
N VAL A 479 1.35 20.53 -20.98
CA VAL A 479 2.64 21.11 -21.36
C VAL A 479 2.92 20.86 -22.84
N THR A 480 3.63 21.77 -23.49
CA THR A 480 3.97 21.69 -24.91
C THR A 480 5.48 21.58 -25.16
N SER A 481 6.28 21.72 -24.09
CA SER A 481 7.73 21.53 -24.12
C SER A 481 8.23 20.90 -22.83
N PHE A 482 9.40 20.29 -22.86
CA PHE A 482 10.02 19.69 -21.67
C PHE A 482 10.45 20.77 -20.66
N ALA A 483 10.83 21.98 -21.10
CA ALA A 483 11.13 23.08 -20.23
C ALA A 483 9.93 23.60 -19.41
N GLN A 484 8.69 23.24 -19.77
CA GLN A 484 7.51 23.48 -18.94
C GLN A 484 7.28 22.42 -17.86
N ILE A 485 8.03 21.33 -17.89
CA ILE A 485 8.03 20.30 -16.85
C ILE A 485 9.09 20.64 -15.82
N SER A 486 10.32 20.87 -16.28
CA SER A 486 11.45 21.23 -15.43
C SER A 486 12.15 22.48 -15.94
N SER A 487 12.35 23.44 -15.05
CA SER A 487 13.17 24.65 -15.30
C SER A 487 14.67 24.33 -15.34
N ASN A 488 15.09 23.15 -14.87
CA ASN A 488 16.46 22.67 -15.01
C ASN A 488 16.70 22.22 -16.47
N PRO A 489 17.59 22.90 -17.25
CA PRO A 489 17.81 22.57 -18.65
C PRO A 489 18.35 21.16 -18.89
N ALA A 490 19.16 20.63 -17.95
CA ALA A 490 19.70 19.27 -18.05
C ALA A 490 18.60 18.22 -17.90
N THR A 491 17.70 18.38 -16.91
CA THR A 491 16.54 17.53 -16.72
C THR A 491 15.58 17.58 -17.92
N ALA A 492 15.30 18.79 -18.44
CA ALA A 492 14.45 18.96 -19.62
C ALA A 492 15.05 18.26 -20.86
N ALA A 493 16.36 18.42 -21.11
CA ALA A 493 17.06 17.77 -22.22
C ALA A 493 17.11 16.23 -22.05
N ALA A 494 17.34 15.73 -20.84
CA ALA A 494 17.33 14.28 -20.55
C ALA A 494 15.94 13.68 -20.82
N LEU A 495 14.86 14.35 -20.41
CA LEU A 495 13.49 13.93 -20.70
C LEU A 495 13.21 13.93 -22.21
N GLU A 496 13.67 14.94 -22.94
CA GLU A 496 13.51 15.03 -24.40
C GLU A 496 14.23 13.88 -25.10
N ALA A 497 15.48 13.62 -24.74
CA ALA A 497 16.26 12.52 -25.28
C ALA A 497 15.61 11.15 -24.97
N ALA A 498 15.05 10.99 -23.78
CA ALA A 498 14.46 9.72 -23.32
C ALA A 498 13.07 9.45 -23.92
N TYR A 499 12.23 10.46 -24.11
CA TYR A 499 10.83 10.29 -24.50
C TYR A 499 10.46 10.87 -25.86
N GLY A 500 11.24 11.78 -26.42
CA GLY A 500 11.04 12.42 -27.73
C GLY A 500 9.81 13.33 -27.82
N SER A 501 8.83 13.18 -26.93
CA SER A 501 7.59 13.94 -26.90
C SER A 501 7.03 14.06 -25.49
N VAL A 502 6.55 15.25 -25.14
CA VAL A 502 5.87 15.51 -23.85
C VAL A 502 4.57 14.69 -23.68
N SER A 503 4.01 14.18 -24.77
CA SER A 503 2.82 13.32 -24.76
C SER A 503 3.15 11.82 -24.65
N ASN A 504 4.41 11.48 -24.37
CA ASN A 504 4.86 10.09 -24.27
C ASN A 504 5.53 9.76 -22.94
N ILE A 505 5.55 10.69 -21.97
CA ILE A 505 6.26 10.52 -20.70
C ILE A 505 5.48 9.60 -19.76
N ASP A 506 6.16 8.62 -19.15
CA ASP A 506 5.57 7.82 -18.06
C ASP A 506 5.19 8.73 -16.88
N LEU A 507 4.01 8.48 -16.29
CA LEU A 507 3.46 9.35 -15.24
C LEU A 507 4.41 9.56 -14.06
N TRP A 508 5.09 8.48 -13.61
CA TRP A 508 6.02 8.56 -12.49
C TRP A 508 7.23 9.43 -12.82
N SER A 509 7.87 9.22 -13.98
CA SER A 509 9.04 10.00 -14.41
C SER A 509 8.69 11.48 -14.61
N GLY A 510 7.58 11.78 -15.28
CA GLY A 510 7.15 13.16 -15.49
C GLY A 510 6.73 13.86 -14.20
N GLY A 511 6.19 13.11 -13.24
CA GLY A 511 5.80 13.65 -11.93
C GLY A 511 6.98 14.00 -11.04
N LEU A 512 8.05 13.19 -11.05
CA LEU A 512 9.29 13.45 -10.31
C LEU A 512 10.13 14.57 -10.96
N ALA A 513 10.16 14.63 -12.29
CA ALA A 513 10.92 15.65 -13.01
C ALA A 513 10.33 17.06 -12.87
N ALA A 514 9.06 17.17 -12.49
CA ALA A 514 8.36 18.45 -12.48
C ALA A 514 8.84 19.37 -11.36
N ASP A 515 9.08 20.64 -11.70
CA ASP A 515 9.39 21.67 -10.71
C ASP A 515 8.39 21.65 -9.56
N HIS A 516 8.90 21.78 -8.37
CA HIS A 516 8.09 21.77 -7.15
C HIS A 516 7.16 22.97 -7.08
N THR A 517 6.02 22.79 -6.41
CA THR A 517 5.17 23.92 -6.07
C THR A 517 5.88 24.84 -5.06
N ALA A 518 5.57 26.12 -5.07
CA ALA A 518 6.27 27.12 -4.26
C ALA A 518 6.29 26.85 -2.74
N ARG A 519 5.46 25.95 -2.24
CA ARG A 519 5.31 25.64 -0.79
C ARG A 519 5.56 24.19 -0.43
N GLY A 520 5.64 23.30 -1.41
CA GLY A 520 5.75 21.85 -1.21
C GLY A 520 6.97 21.27 -1.90
N SER A 521 7.19 19.99 -1.72
CA SER A 521 8.27 19.22 -2.32
C SER A 521 7.78 18.32 -3.47
N LEU A 522 6.59 18.58 -4.00
CA LEU A 522 6.04 17.89 -5.16
C LEU A 522 5.67 18.86 -6.27
N GLY A 523 5.83 18.43 -7.52
CA GLY A 523 5.33 19.13 -8.69
C GLY A 523 3.80 19.25 -8.68
N ALA A 524 3.24 20.16 -9.48
CA ALA A 524 1.82 20.51 -9.47
C ALA A 524 0.89 19.30 -9.67
N LEU A 525 1.25 18.34 -10.54
CA LEU A 525 0.41 17.16 -10.78
C LEU A 525 0.39 16.22 -9.58
N PHE A 526 1.55 15.83 -9.05
CA PHE A 526 1.62 14.95 -7.89
C PHE A 526 0.94 15.60 -6.67
N THR A 527 1.13 16.90 -6.45
CA THR A 527 0.39 17.65 -5.42
C THR A 527 -1.13 17.48 -5.60
N ARG A 528 -1.67 17.63 -6.82
CA ARG A 528 -3.11 17.47 -7.07
C ARG A 528 -3.60 16.05 -6.83
N ILE A 529 -2.85 15.04 -7.26
CA ILE A 529 -3.20 13.62 -7.05
C ILE A 529 -3.23 13.30 -5.55
N VAL A 530 -2.19 13.70 -4.81
CA VAL A 530 -2.07 13.46 -3.36
C VAL A 530 -3.19 14.19 -2.60
N VAL A 531 -3.41 15.47 -2.88
CA VAL A 531 -4.52 16.26 -2.26
C VAL A 531 -5.87 15.61 -2.53
N ASN A 532 -6.15 15.19 -3.78
CA ASN A 532 -7.40 14.53 -4.13
C ASN A 532 -7.59 13.23 -3.34
N GLN A 533 -6.57 12.39 -3.28
CA GLN A 533 -6.65 11.11 -2.57
C GLN A 533 -6.87 11.33 -1.08
N PHE A 534 -6.06 12.14 -0.40
CA PHE A 534 -6.20 12.36 1.04
C PHE A 534 -7.47 13.11 1.41
N ALA A 535 -7.96 14.02 0.56
CA ALA A 535 -9.28 14.63 0.78
C ALA A 535 -10.39 13.57 0.77
N ARG A 536 -10.35 12.62 -0.17
CA ARG A 536 -11.34 11.52 -0.25
C ARG A 536 -11.21 10.52 0.91
N LEU A 537 -9.98 10.16 1.31
CA LEU A 537 -9.74 9.31 2.47
C LEU A 537 -10.39 9.88 3.73
N ARG A 538 -10.27 11.19 3.95
CA ARG A 538 -10.81 11.87 5.11
C ARG A 538 -12.33 12.11 5.02
N GLU A 539 -12.81 12.61 3.88
CA GLU A 539 -14.23 12.95 3.70
C GLU A 539 -15.11 11.71 3.51
N GLY A 540 -14.55 10.62 2.95
CA GLY A 540 -15.25 9.35 2.75
C GLY A 540 -15.24 8.43 3.98
N ASP A 541 -14.52 8.80 5.04
CA ASP A 541 -14.39 8.00 6.27
C ASP A 541 -15.39 8.48 7.35
N ARG A 542 -16.37 7.64 7.65
CA ARG A 542 -17.37 7.90 8.71
C ARG A 542 -16.72 7.98 10.10
N PHE A 543 -15.62 7.29 10.29
CA PHE A 543 -14.92 7.17 11.57
C PHE A 543 -13.73 8.14 11.72
N TYR A 544 -13.49 9.01 10.72
CA TYR A 544 -12.45 10.05 10.86
C TYR A 544 -12.55 10.73 12.22
N TYR A 545 -11.43 10.91 12.91
CA TYR A 545 -11.42 11.28 14.34
C TYR A 545 -12.23 12.54 14.65
N GLU A 546 -12.22 13.57 13.81
CA GLU A 546 -13.02 14.78 14.02
C GLU A 546 -14.52 14.55 13.86
N ASN A 547 -14.93 13.52 13.13
CA ASN A 547 -16.33 13.12 12.98
C ASN A 547 -16.78 12.18 14.10
N SER A 548 -15.92 11.32 14.60
CA SER A 548 -16.29 10.20 15.47
C SER A 548 -15.96 10.41 16.95
N MET A 549 -14.96 11.25 17.30
CA MET A 549 -14.55 11.51 18.67
C MET A 549 -15.20 12.78 19.24
N ARG A 550 -15.28 12.90 20.58
CA ARG A 550 -15.86 14.06 21.28
C ARG A 550 -15.11 14.33 22.57
N GLY A 551 -15.27 15.56 23.09
CA GLY A 551 -14.73 15.98 24.38
C GLY A 551 -13.21 15.82 24.47
N TRP A 552 -12.73 15.44 25.65
CA TRP A 552 -11.31 15.36 25.97
C TRP A 552 -10.52 14.40 25.04
N GLN A 553 -11.14 13.31 24.58
CA GLN A 553 -10.48 12.39 23.64
C GLN A 553 -10.18 13.07 22.30
N LEU A 554 -11.12 13.83 21.75
CA LEU A 554 -10.90 14.60 20.54
C LEU A 554 -9.82 15.64 20.73
N ASP A 555 -9.82 16.32 21.87
CA ASP A 555 -8.84 17.38 22.17
C ASP A 555 -7.44 16.81 22.37
N ASP A 556 -7.31 15.62 22.96
CA ASP A 556 -6.02 14.95 23.14
C ASP A 556 -5.46 14.47 21.78
N VAL A 557 -6.26 13.77 21.00
CA VAL A 557 -5.89 13.35 19.63
C VAL A 557 -5.51 14.55 18.75
N ARG A 558 -6.23 15.66 18.85
CA ARG A 558 -5.88 16.89 18.12
C ARG A 558 -4.51 17.47 18.51
N ARG A 559 -4.05 17.23 19.72
CA ARG A 559 -2.72 17.69 20.20
C ARG A 559 -1.62 16.66 19.97
N THR A 560 -1.95 15.47 19.47
CA THR A 560 -0.95 14.45 19.18
C THR A 560 -0.07 14.88 18.02
N THR A 561 1.25 14.69 18.20
CA THR A 561 2.31 14.84 17.20
C THR A 561 3.13 13.56 17.15
N LEU A 562 3.81 13.30 16.03
CA LEU A 562 4.70 12.13 15.92
C LEU A 562 5.81 12.18 16.99
N ALA A 563 6.38 13.36 17.23
CA ALA A 563 7.37 13.57 18.30
C ALA A 563 6.83 13.20 19.69
N ARG A 564 5.55 13.47 19.97
CA ARG A 564 4.91 13.09 21.24
C ARG A 564 4.77 11.57 21.36
N VAL A 565 4.37 10.90 20.28
CA VAL A 565 4.26 9.43 20.26
C VAL A 565 5.62 8.78 20.45
N ILE A 566 6.66 9.28 19.77
CA ILE A 566 8.04 8.79 19.94
C ILE A 566 8.46 8.91 21.41
N LYS A 567 8.39 10.10 22.00
CA LYS A 567 8.81 10.34 23.38
C LYS A 567 8.01 9.54 24.42
N ALA A 568 6.77 9.17 24.13
CA ALA A 568 5.93 8.38 25.04
C ALA A 568 6.24 6.87 25.02
N ASN A 569 6.95 6.38 24.00
CA ASN A 569 7.17 4.95 23.76
C ASN A 569 8.64 4.55 23.60
N THR A 570 9.55 5.48 23.81
CA THR A 570 11.01 5.31 23.69
C THR A 570 11.72 6.03 24.84
N ALA A 571 13.04 5.84 24.96
CA ALA A 571 13.88 6.61 25.86
C ALA A 571 14.34 7.96 25.26
N LEU A 572 13.94 8.27 24.03
CA LEU A 572 14.33 9.50 23.35
C LEU A 572 13.67 10.74 23.97
N THR A 573 14.48 11.72 24.32
CA THR A 573 14.05 13.00 24.92
C THR A 573 14.29 14.18 23.98
N THR A 574 15.24 14.06 23.04
CA THR A 574 15.76 15.15 22.19
C THR A 574 15.14 15.17 20.78
N ILE A 575 13.92 14.68 20.61
CA ILE A 575 13.17 14.81 19.34
C ILE A 575 12.56 16.22 19.27
N GLN A 576 12.77 16.90 18.16
CA GLN A 576 12.20 18.22 17.88
C GLN A 576 10.66 18.21 17.81
N PRO A 577 9.97 19.35 18.05
CA PRO A 577 8.51 19.39 18.13
C PRO A 577 7.79 18.91 16.87
N ASN A 578 8.32 19.21 15.68
CA ASN A 578 7.85 18.68 14.41
C ASN A 578 8.91 17.73 13.86
N ALA A 579 8.66 16.44 14.02
CA ALA A 579 9.62 15.39 13.66
C ALA A 579 9.83 15.23 12.14
N PHE A 580 9.00 15.86 11.31
CA PHE A 580 9.11 15.81 9.84
C PHE A 580 10.09 16.84 9.24
N PHE A 581 10.78 17.61 10.08
CA PHE A 581 11.85 18.52 9.67
C PHE A 581 13.10 18.25 10.50
N ALA A 582 14.25 18.20 9.84
CA ALA A 582 15.52 18.06 10.53
C ALA A 582 15.77 19.22 11.50
N PRO A 583 16.51 19.03 12.60
CA PRO A 583 16.89 20.12 13.51
C PRO A 583 17.71 21.19 12.78
N ALA A 584 17.46 22.46 13.04
CA ALA A 584 18.27 23.53 12.50
C ALA A 584 19.72 23.40 13.04
N GLY A 585 20.70 23.24 12.14
CA GLY A 585 22.11 23.13 12.48
C GLY A 585 22.67 21.71 12.67
N GLY A 586 21.95 20.68 12.26
CA GLY A 586 22.45 19.31 12.15
C GLY A 586 22.92 19.06 10.72
N GLY A 587 24.17 19.31 10.42
CA GLY A 587 24.92 18.95 9.24
C GLY A 587 26.30 18.57 9.66
#